data_86c3b1012906c4ae7b19bd0ebd189063
#
_entry.id   86c3b1012906c4ae7b19bd0ebd189063
#
_cell.length_a   1.000
_cell.length_b   1.000
_cell.length_c   1.000
_cell.angle_alpha   90.00
_cell.angle_beta   90.00
_cell.angle_gamma   90.00
#
_symmetry.space_group_name_H-M   'P 1'
#
loop_
_entity.id
_entity.type
_entity.pdbx_description
1 polymer ?
#
loop_
_entity_poly.entity_id
_entity_poly.type
_entity_poly.pdbx_seq_one_letter_code
_entity_poly.pdbx_strand_id
1 'polypeptide(L)'
;MRKVKMYSRVYAKIDLDAIHHNMEAMHALLKEDTKIFAVIKTDGYGHGAVPIAKEIESLDYLFGYCTATVEEALILRNHGIKKPILILGYTFPEEYEDIVKNDLRPAVFTLEMAQELSDVAGRLGKDVYVHIKADTGMSRIGLQVNEESAKTVAKIAAMPHMIMEGIFTHFARADERDKTSAHHQMDEFNRMIELCKKEGVTFSYHHCSNSAGIVDMPEANMDIVRAGITLYGLW
;
A
#
# COMPACT_ATOMS: atom_id res chain seq x y z
N MET A 1 -19.39 31.75 -14.54
CA MET A 1 -18.11 31.16 -15.00
C MET A 1 -18.20 30.91 -16.50
N ARG A 2 -17.31 31.50 -17.31
CA ARG A 2 -17.23 31.17 -18.75
C ARG A 2 -16.77 29.72 -18.90
N LYS A 3 -17.54 28.89 -19.59
CA LYS A 3 -17.09 27.56 -19.99
C LYS A 3 -15.86 27.71 -20.89
N VAL A 4 -14.71 27.25 -20.43
CA VAL A 4 -13.51 27.19 -21.26
C VAL A 4 -13.77 26.18 -22.37
N LYS A 5 -13.66 26.63 -23.64
CA LYS A 5 -13.83 25.75 -24.79
C LYS A 5 -12.59 24.85 -24.86
N MET A 6 -12.78 23.56 -24.60
CA MET A 6 -11.72 22.55 -24.77
C MET A 6 -11.54 22.21 -26.24
N TYR A 7 -10.30 22.31 -26.71
CA TYR A 7 -9.93 21.92 -28.07
C TYR A 7 -9.29 20.53 -28.04
N SER A 8 -9.86 19.60 -28.78
CA SER A 8 -9.45 18.19 -28.83
C SER A 8 -8.34 17.87 -29.84
N ARG A 9 -7.33 18.77 -29.94
CA ARG A 9 -6.21 18.52 -30.84
C ARG A 9 -5.37 17.31 -30.43
N VAL A 10 -5.16 17.18 -29.11
CA VAL A 10 -4.47 16.04 -28.48
C VAL A 10 -5.17 15.76 -27.15
N TYR A 11 -5.53 14.52 -26.92
CA TYR A 11 -6.13 14.08 -25.63
C TYR A 11 -5.78 12.62 -25.38
N ALA A 12 -5.76 12.23 -24.11
CA ALA A 12 -5.76 10.85 -23.69
C ALA A 12 -7.21 10.45 -23.35
N LYS A 13 -7.70 9.35 -23.92
CA LYS A 13 -8.98 8.77 -23.58
C LYS A 13 -8.72 7.61 -22.62
N ILE A 14 -9.19 7.73 -21.39
CA ILE A 14 -9.11 6.67 -20.39
C ILE A 14 -10.39 5.85 -20.45
N ASP A 15 -10.23 4.54 -20.56
CA ASP A 15 -11.31 3.56 -20.59
C ASP A 15 -11.45 2.94 -19.20
N LEU A 16 -12.50 3.31 -18.47
CA LEU A 16 -12.72 2.81 -17.12
C LEU A 16 -13.22 1.35 -17.11
N ASP A 17 -13.94 0.93 -18.14
CA ASP A 17 -14.36 -0.47 -18.29
C ASP A 17 -13.13 -1.39 -18.44
N ALA A 18 -12.09 -0.91 -19.15
CA ALA A 18 -10.82 -1.64 -19.25
C ALA A 18 -10.09 -1.71 -17.89
N ILE A 19 -10.12 -0.65 -17.08
CA ILE A 19 -9.59 -0.65 -15.70
C ILE A 19 -10.33 -1.70 -14.85
N HIS A 20 -11.64 -1.71 -14.91
CA HIS A 20 -12.48 -2.69 -14.21
C HIS A 20 -12.13 -4.12 -14.63
N HIS A 21 -12.09 -4.37 -15.95
CA HIS A 21 -11.70 -5.66 -16.51
C HIS A 21 -10.30 -6.11 -16.06
N ASN A 22 -9.33 -5.21 -16.02
CA ASN A 22 -7.98 -5.51 -15.55
C ASN A 22 -7.97 -5.91 -14.06
N MET A 23 -8.81 -5.28 -13.23
CA MET A 23 -9.00 -5.68 -11.83
C MET A 23 -9.55 -7.10 -11.73
N GLU A 24 -10.59 -7.43 -12.50
CA GLU A 24 -11.18 -8.78 -12.53
C GLU A 24 -10.17 -9.83 -13.01
N ALA A 25 -9.41 -9.51 -14.07
CA ALA A 25 -8.38 -10.40 -14.61
C ALA A 25 -7.28 -10.70 -13.59
N MET A 26 -6.84 -9.71 -12.83
CA MET A 26 -5.87 -9.91 -11.75
C MET A 26 -6.47 -10.71 -10.59
N HIS A 27 -7.71 -10.40 -10.18
CA HIS A 27 -8.39 -11.14 -9.12
C HIS A 27 -8.54 -12.62 -9.47
N ALA A 28 -8.81 -12.95 -10.73
CA ALA A 28 -8.92 -14.34 -11.21
C ALA A 28 -7.62 -15.16 -11.06
N LEU A 29 -6.46 -14.52 -10.88
CA LEU A 29 -5.18 -15.18 -10.63
C LEU A 29 -4.93 -15.46 -9.13
N LEU A 30 -5.76 -14.91 -8.25
CA LEU A 30 -5.54 -14.95 -6.80
C LEU A 30 -6.35 -16.07 -6.14
N LYS A 31 -5.96 -16.41 -4.92
CA LYS A 31 -6.77 -17.24 -4.04
C LYS A 31 -8.02 -16.46 -3.60
N GLU A 32 -9.09 -17.17 -3.26
CA GLU A 32 -10.40 -16.61 -2.90
C GLU A 32 -10.34 -15.51 -1.83
N ASP A 33 -9.50 -15.69 -0.80
CA ASP A 33 -9.38 -14.75 0.32
C ASP A 33 -8.36 -13.63 0.10
N THR A 34 -7.55 -13.69 -0.96
CA THR A 34 -6.55 -12.67 -1.23
C THR A 34 -7.20 -11.39 -1.74
N LYS A 35 -6.94 -10.27 -1.07
CA LYS A 35 -7.46 -8.95 -1.43
C LYS A 35 -6.47 -8.17 -2.31
N ILE A 36 -6.97 -7.11 -2.93
CA ILE A 36 -6.16 -6.24 -3.80
C ILE A 36 -6.12 -4.82 -3.24
N PHE A 37 -4.93 -4.26 -3.12
CA PHE A 37 -4.72 -2.82 -3.12
C PHE A 37 -4.55 -2.33 -4.56
N ALA A 38 -5.37 -1.40 -5.01
CA ALA A 38 -5.18 -0.69 -6.28
C ALA A 38 -4.17 0.45 -6.09
N VAL A 39 -3.05 0.40 -6.78
CA VAL A 39 -2.00 1.43 -6.69
C VAL A 39 -2.31 2.54 -7.67
N ILE A 40 -2.82 3.67 -7.17
CA ILE A 40 -3.31 4.80 -7.95
C ILE A 40 -2.56 6.11 -7.68
N LYS A 41 -1.32 5.99 -7.19
CA LYS A 41 -0.41 7.12 -6.99
C LYS A 41 -0.14 7.88 -8.29
N THR A 42 0.40 9.11 -8.20
CA THR A 42 0.72 9.97 -9.34
C THR A 42 -0.48 10.16 -10.29
N ASP A 43 -1.64 10.48 -9.66
CA ASP A 43 -2.93 10.61 -10.35
C ASP A 43 -3.28 9.39 -11.21
N GLY A 44 -3.18 8.17 -10.59
CA GLY A 44 -3.44 6.92 -11.31
C GLY A 44 -2.47 6.71 -12.47
N TYR A 45 -1.16 6.96 -12.25
CA TYR A 45 -0.14 6.92 -13.31
C TYR A 45 -0.53 7.82 -14.51
N GLY A 46 -1.16 8.96 -14.25
CA GLY A 46 -1.64 9.91 -15.25
C GLY A 46 -3.00 9.56 -15.88
N HIS A 47 -3.69 8.53 -15.39
CA HIS A 47 -4.99 8.10 -15.90
C HIS A 47 -6.18 8.70 -15.12
N GLY A 48 -5.92 9.42 -14.02
CA GLY A 48 -6.94 9.99 -13.16
C GLY A 48 -7.31 9.10 -11.98
N ALA A 49 -6.72 9.35 -10.81
CA ALA A 49 -6.92 8.50 -9.62
C ALA A 49 -8.38 8.50 -9.13
N VAL A 50 -9.04 9.65 -9.11
CA VAL A 50 -10.43 9.78 -8.62
C VAL A 50 -11.45 9.02 -9.46
N PRO A 51 -11.49 9.17 -10.80
CA PRO A 51 -12.36 8.36 -11.64
C PRO A 51 -12.14 6.85 -11.48
N ILE A 52 -10.89 6.41 -11.48
CA ILE A 52 -10.51 5.01 -11.28
C ILE A 52 -11.02 4.51 -9.91
N ALA A 53 -10.73 5.25 -8.84
CA ALA A 53 -11.15 4.84 -7.50
C ALA A 53 -12.67 4.69 -7.40
N LYS A 54 -13.45 5.62 -7.98
CA LYS A 54 -14.91 5.54 -7.99
C LYS A 54 -15.43 4.35 -8.78
N GLU A 55 -14.78 4.00 -9.88
CA GLU A 55 -15.16 2.86 -10.73
C GLU A 55 -15.04 1.54 -9.97
N ILE A 56 -13.96 1.37 -9.20
CA ILE A 56 -13.66 0.08 -8.57
C ILE A 56 -14.01 0.03 -7.07
N GLU A 57 -14.52 1.12 -6.46
CA GLU A 57 -14.80 1.21 -5.01
C GLU A 57 -15.75 0.11 -4.52
N SER A 58 -16.69 -0.35 -5.36
CA SER A 58 -17.70 -1.34 -5.00
C SER A 58 -17.20 -2.80 -5.02
N LEU A 59 -15.99 -3.07 -5.54
CA LEU A 59 -15.47 -4.42 -5.65
C LEU A 59 -15.15 -5.02 -4.28
N ASP A 60 -15.73 -6.18 -3.96
CA ASP A 60 -15.60 -6.80 -2.63
C ASP A 60 -14.18 -7.31 -2.35
N TYR A 61 -13.43 -7.70 -3.38
CA TYR A 61 -12.05 -8.12 -3.28
C TYR A 61 -11.05 -6.95 -3.24
N LEU A 62 -11.50 -5.73 -3.51
CA LEU A 62 -10.68 -4.53 -3.34
C LEU A 62 -10.58 -4.20 -1.84
N PHE A 63 -9.39 -4.35 -1.26
CA PHE A 63 -9.13 -3.92 0.11
C PHE A 63 -9.10 -2.40 0.21
N GLY A 64 -8.43 -1.73 -0.72
CA GLY A 64 -8.27 -0.28 -0.72
C GLY A 64 -7.30 0.20 -1.79
N TYR A 65 -6.71 1.34 -1.54
CA TYR A 65 -5.86 2.05 -2.49
C TYR A 65 -4.46 2.28 -1.93
N CYS A 66 -3.47 2.43 -2.83
CA CYS A 66 -2.16 2.90 -2.45
C CYS A 66 -1.83 4.22 -3.16
N THR A 67 -1.38 5.19 -2.38
CA THR A 67 -0.86 6.49 -2.85
C THR A 67 0.62 6.63 -2.53
N ALA A 68 1.29 7.64 -3.09
CA ALA A 68 2.67 7.94 -2.75
C ALA A 68 2.77 8.94 -1.60
N THR A 69 1.83 9.88 -1.50
CA THR A 69 1.83 10.98 -0.54
C THR A 69 0.48 11.15 0.15
N VAL A 70 0.47 11.95 1.21
CA VAL A 70 -0.75 12.29 1.97
C VAL A 70 -1.69 13.13 1.12
N GLU A 71 -1.18 14.07 0.32
CA GLU A 71 -2.00 14.94 -0.54
C GLU A 71 -2.81 14.11 -1.54
N GLU A 72 -2.19 13.10 -2.16
CA GLU A 72 -2.91 12.19 -3.07
C GLU A 72 -4.04 11.45 -2.33
N ALA A 73 -3.79 10.99 -1.11
CA ALA A 73 -4.78 10.32 -0.28
C ALA A 73 -5.92 11.26 0.12
N LEU A 74 -5.62 12.50 0.49
CA LEU A 74 -6.62 13.52 0.82
C LEU A 74 -7.50 13.89 -0.38
N ILE A 75 -6.95 13.93 -1.59
CA ILE A 75 -7.73 14.13 -2.81
C ILE A 75 -8.80 13.02 -2.93
N LEU A 76 -8.43 11.77 -2.71
CA LEU A 76 -9.37 10.65 -2.75
C LEU A 76 -10.44 10.76 -1.67
N ARG A 77 -10.07 11.07 -0.43
CA ARG A 77 -11.00 11.28 0.68
C ARG A 77 -12.00 12.40 0.40
N ASN A 78 -11.52 13.54 -0.13
CA ASN A 78 -12.35 14.69 -0.49
C ASN A 78 -13.36 14.37 -1.61
N HIS A 79 -13.09 13.34 -2.42
CA HIS A 79 -14.02 12.86 -3.44
C HIS A 79 -14.91 11.69 -3.00
N GLY A 80 -14.90 11.36 -1.70
CA GLY A 80 -15.82 10.43 -1.07
C GLY A 80 -15.36 8.97 -1.05
N ILE A 81 -14.10 8.68 -1.40
CA ILE A 81 -13.53 7.33 -1.29
C ILE A 81 -13.47 6.92 0.19
N LYS A 82 -13.97 5.73 0.52
CA LYS A 82 -14.11 5.22 1.89
C LYS A 82 -13.16 4.09 2.24
N LYS A 83 -12.83 3.22 1.27
CA LYS A 83 -11.92 2.09 1.51
C LYS A 83 -10.56 2.55 2.07
N PRO A 84 -9.78 1.68 2.74
CA PRO A 84 -8.45 1.99 3.25
C PRO A 84 -7.54 2.63 2.19
N ILE A 85 -6.72 3.59 2.59
CA ILE A 85 -5.71 4.19 1.71
C ILE A 85 -4.35 4.07 2.39
N LEU A 86 -3.46 3.27 1.81
CA LEU A 86 -2.09 3.07 2.25
C LEU A 86 -1.16 4.08 1.55
N ILE A 87 -0.43 4.85 2.33
CA ILE A 87 0.62 5.74 1.84
C ILE A 87 1.92 4.96 1.79
N LEU A 88 2.45 4.75 0.56
CA LEU A 88 3.63 3.93 0.33
C LEU A 88 4.96 4.67 0.59
N GLY A 89 4.94 5.99 0.58
CA GLY A 89 6.10 6.85 0.79
C GLY A 89 6.37 7.15 2.26
N TYR A 90 7.43 7.91 2.49
CA TYR A 90 7.69 8.54 3.78
C TYR A 90 6.64 9.62 4.04
N THR A 91 6.18 9.71 5.29
CA THR A 91 5.27 10.76 5.75
C THR A 91 5.97 11.65 6.76
N PHE A 92 5.74 12.96 6.65
CA PHE A 92 6.39 13.97 7.48
C PHE A 92 5.55 14.30 8.71
N PRO A 93 6.16 14.75 9.82
CA PRO A 93 5.46 15.06 11.07
C PRO A 93 4.29 16.05 10.91
N GLU A 94 4.41 17.03 10.02
CA GLU A 94 3.36 18.01 9.70
C GLU A 94 2.10 17.38 9.07
N GLU A 95 2.22 16.17 8.51
CA GLU A 95 1.12 15.45 7.84
C GLU A 95 0.37 14.50 8.79
N TYR A 96 0.90 14.19 9.99
CA TYR A 96 0.34 13.16 10.87
C TYR A 96 -1.07 13.49 11.35
N GLU A 97 -1.37 14.77 11.56
CA GLU A 97 -2.72 15.16 11.94
C GLU A 97 -3.75 14.85 10.85
N ASP A 98 -3.40 15.07 9.59
CA ASP A 98 -4.25 14.73 8.46
C ASP A 98 -4.37 13.22 8.26
N ILE A 99 -3.30 12.46 8.49
CA ILE A 99 -3.31 11.00 8.46
C ILE A 99 -4.35 10.46 9.45
N VAL A 100 -4.28 10.89 10.72
CA VAL A 100 -5.16 10.41 11.79
C VAL A 100 -6.61 10.89 11.58
N LYS A 101 -6.82 12.16 11.19
CA LYS A 101 -8.16 12.72 10.97
C LYS A 101 -8.91 12.00 9.84
N ASN A 102 -8.20 11.64 8.78
CA ASN A 102 -8.77 11.10 7.55
C ASN A 102 -8.68 9.56 7.45
N ASP A 103 -8.31 8.88 8.54
CA ASP A 103 -8.21 7.42 8.59
C ASP A 103 -7.32 6.86 7.45
N LEU A 104 -6.11 7.44 7.30
CA LEU A 104 -5.12 6.99 6.34
C LEU A 104 -4.17 5.98 6.99
N ARG A 105 -3.58 5.09 6.19
CA ARG A 105 -2.63 4.07 6.63
C ARG A 105 -1.21 4.49 6.22
N PRO A 106 -0.37 5.02 7.11
CA PRO A 106 1.01 5.30 6.78
C PRO A 106 1.87 4.03 6.79
N ALA A 107 2.88 3.99 5.92
CA ALA A 107 3.99 3.07 6.04
C ALA A 107 4.92 3.55 7.17
N VAL A 108 5.11 2.71 8.20
CA VAL A 108 5.97 3.03 9.36
C VAL A 108 7.20 2.16 9.34
N PHE A 109 8.38 2.76 9.56
CA PHE A 109 9.66 2.07 9.53
C PHE A 109 10.76 2.72 10.40
N THR A 110 10.41 3.68 11.26
CA THR A 110 11.28 4.15 12.33
C THR A 110 10.51 4.32 13.64
N LEU A 111 11.24 4.28 14.75
CA LEU A 111 10.63 4.44 16.06
C LEU A 111 10.14 5.88 16.27
N GLU A 112 10.87 6.85 15.73
CA GLU A 112 10.53 8.27 15.80
C GLU A 112 9.20 8.56 15.09
N MET A 113 9.04 8.09 13.84
CA MET A 113 7.75 8.20 13.12
C MET A 113 6.60 7.64 13.95
N ALA A 114 6.79 6.45 14.53
CA ALA A 114 5.75 5.80 15.30
C ALA A 114 5.39 6.59 16.57
N GLN A 115 6.40 7.11 17.30
CA GLN A 115 6.19 7.87 18.52
C GLN A 115 5.41 9.17 18.23
N GLU A 116 5.85 9.94 17.26
CA GLU A 116 5.18 11.19 16.89
C GLU A 116 3.75 10.95 16.39
N LEU A 117 3.54 9.88 15.61
CA LEU A 117 2.21 9.51 15.12
C LEU A 117 1.29 9.06 16.26
N SER A 118 1.80 8.27 17.21
CA SER A 118 1.09 7.85 18.43
C SER A 118 0.69 9.06 19.28
N ASP A 119 1.60 10.03 19.45
CA ASP A 119 1.33 11.26 20.20
C ASP A 119 0.22 12.10 19.55
N VAL A 120 0.22 12.21 18.21
CA VAL A 120 -0.84 12.88 17.46
C VAL A 120 -2.15 12.14 17.59
N ALA A 121 -2.15 10.82 17.45
CA ALA A 121 -3.33 9.97 17.59
C ALA A 121 -3.96 10.13 19.00
N GLY A 122 -3.13 10.12 20.04
CA GLY A 122 -3.54 10.35 21.42
C GLY A 122 -4.17 11.74 21.64
N ARG A 123 -3.58 12.81 21.08
CA ARG A 123 -4.16 14.17 21.16
C ARG A 123 -5.53 14.27 20.48
N LEU A 124 -5.73 13.48 19.41
CA LEU A 124 -6.99 13.47 18.66
C LEU A 124 -8.01 12.45 19.20
N GLY A 125 -7.61 11.60 20.16
CA GLY A 125 -8.45 10.55 20.74
C GLY A 125 -8.88 9.50 19.70
N LYS A 126 -7.99 9.17 18.77
CA LYS A 126 -8.23 8.21 17.68
C LYS A 126 -7.10 7.19 17.60
N ASP A 127 -7.43 5.99 17.13
CA ASP A 127 -6.42 5.01 16.76
C ASP A 127 -5.98 5.22 15.30
N VAL A 128 -4.74 4.84 14.99
CA VAL A 128 -4.17 4.87 13.66
C VAL A 128 -3.72 3.47 13.25
N TYR A 129 -4.19 3.03 12.09
CA TYR A 129 -3.82 1.76 11.49
C TYR A 129 -2.53 1.94 10.69
N VAL A 130 -1.52 1.14 10.98
CA VAL A 130 -0.21 1.28 10.35
C VAL A 130 0.21 0.00 9.64
N HIS A 131 0.96 0.15 8.56
CA HIS A 131 1.66 -0.95 7.92
C HIS A 131 3.16 -0.80 8.11
N ILE A 132 3.79 -1.78 8.74
CA ILE A 132 5.25 -1.82 8.89
C ILE A 132 5.89 -2.08 7.53
N LYS A 133 6.85 -1.24 7.15
CA LYS A 133 7.63 -1.44 5.94
C LYS A 133 8.94 -2.16 6.26
N ALA A 134 9.10 -3.37 5.72
CA ALA A 134 10.37 -4.11 5.76
C ALA A 134 11.16 -3.89 4.46
N ASP A 135 12.46 -3.70 4.58
CA ASP A 135 13.37 -3.69 3.43
C ASP A 135 14.06 -5.06 3.33
N THR A 136 13.65 -5.81 2.33
CA THR A 136 14.17 -7.16 2.05
C THR A 136 15.13 -7.19 0.86
N GLY A 137 15.55 -5.99 0.38
CA GLY A 137 16.49 -5.89 -0.75
C GLY A 137 16.12 -4.87 -1.82
N MET A 138 15.02 -4.11 -1.65
CA MET A 138 14.72 -2.96 -2.52
C MET A 138 15.65 -1.78 -2.23
N SER A 139 16.18 -1.67 -1.00
CA SER A 139 17.16 -0.67 -0.57
C SER A 139 16.70 0.77 -0.77
N ARG A 140 15.42 1.03 -0.49
CA ARG A 140 14.81 2.35 -0.65
C ARG A 140 14.34 2.93 0.68
N ILE A 141 13.42 2.26 1.35
CA ILE A 141 12.89 2.58 2.69
C ILE A 141 12.49 1.29 3.39
N GLY A 142 12.49 1.27 4.71
CA GLY A 142 12.04 0.13 5.51
C GLY A 142 13.06 -0.30 6.56
N LEU A 143 12.59 -1.08 7.51
CA LEU A 143 13.40 -1.74 8.52
C LEU A 143 14.16 -2.91 7.90
N GLN A 144 15.46 -3.04 8.22
CA GLN A 144 16.27 -4.17 7.80
C GLN A 144 15.81 -5.46 8.48
N VAL A 145 16.02 -6.60 7.84
CA VAL A 145 15.60 -7.90 8.38
C VAL A 145 16.59 -8.43 9.41
N ASN A 146 16.37 -8.09 10.68
CA ASN A 146 17.17 -8.55 11.81
C ASN A 146 16.38 -8.48 13.12
N GLU A 147 16.94 -9.02 14.20
CA GLU A 147 16.32 -9.05 15.54
C GLU A 147 16.12 -7.65 16.14
N GLU A 148 17.02 -6.72 15.87
CA GLU A 148 16.91 -5.34 16.38
C GLU A 148 15.69 -4.63 15.77
N SER A 149 15.48 -4.81 14.49
CA SER A 149 14.28 -4.31 13.80
C SER A 149 13.01 -4.94 14.34
N ALA A 150 13.01 -6.24 14.62
CA ALA A 150 11.85 -6.89 15.23
C ALA A 150 11.54 -6.34 16.63
N LYS A 151 12.55 -6.10 17.45
CA LYS A 151 12.39 -5.41 18.75
C LYS A 151 11.88 -3.97 18.58
N THR A 152 12.30 -3.28 17.52
CA THR A 152 11.77 -1.95 17.19
C THR A 152 10.28 -2.04 16.85
N VAL A 153 9.87 -3.02 16.06
CA VAL A 153 8.45 -3.27 15.74
C VAL A 153 7.64 -3.59 17.01
N ALA A 154 8.21 -4.37 17.95
CA ALA A 154 7.55 -4.66 19.22
C ALA A 154 7.36 -3.39 20.08
N LYS A 155 8.34 -2.48 20.09
CA LYS A 155 8.18 -1.17 20.76
C LYS A 155 7.08 -0.33 20.10
N ILE A 156 7.01 -0.33 18.78
CA ILE A 156 5.95 0.37 18.02
C ILE A 156 4.57 -0.22 18.37
N ALA A 157 4.45 -1.54 18.39
CA ALA A 157 3.20 -2.24 18.70
C ALA A 157 2.72 -1.99 20.15
N ALA A 158 3.63 -1.66 21.07
CA ALA A 158 3.31 -1.33 22.45
C ALA A 158 2.89 0.14 22.66
N MET A 159 3.02 0.99 21.66
CA MET A 159 2.61 2.40 21.75
C MET A 159 1.08 2.52 21.77
N PRO A 160 0.53 3.45 22.56
CA PRO A 160 -0.90 3.69 22.56
C PRO A 160 -1.38 4.17 21.18
N HIS A 161 -2.63 3.82 20.85
CA HIS A 161 -3.28 4.23 19.60
C HIS A 161 -2.65 3.71 18.30
N MET A 162 -1.68 2.78 18.37
CA MET A 162 -1.05 2.17 17.19
C MET A 162 -1.67 0.80 16.92
N ILE A 163 -2.36 0.66 15.79
CA ILE A 163 -2.93 -0.62 15.36
C ILE A 163 -2.06 -1.23 14.27
N MET A 164 -1.41 -2.35 14.57
CA MET A 164 -0.51 -3.07 13.66
C MET A 164 -1.33 -3.83 12.60
N GLU A 165 -1.90 -3.11 11.62
CA GLU A 165 -2.79 -3.67 10.61
C GLU A 165 -2.04 -4.58 9.64
N GLY A 166 -0.86 -4.16 9.17
CA GLY A 166 -0.12 -4.96 8.20
C GLY A 166 1.39 -4.81 8.25
N ILE A 167 2.06 -5.71 7.53
CA ILE A 167 3.49 -5.64 7.23
C ILE A 167 3.71 -5.87 5.74
N PHE A 168 4.63 -5.14 5.13
CA PHE A 168 4.89 -5.28 3.71
C PHE A 168 6.34 -5.03 3.30
N THR A 169 6.68 -5.62 2.16
CA THR A 169 7.90 -5.31 1.42
C THR A 169 7.61 -4.97 -0.03
N HIS A 170 8.62 -4.76 -0.85
CA HIS A 170 8.47 -4.51 -2.28
C HIS A 170 9.57 -5.23 -3.06
N PHE A 171 9.18 -6.03 -4.04
CA PHE A 171 10.11 -6.70 -4.92
C PHE A 171 10.83 -5.70 -5.83
N ALA A 172 12.15 -5.83 -5.91
CA ALA A 172 12.98 -4.99 -6.76
C ALA A 172 12.98 -5.48 -8.22
N ARG A 173 12.88 -6.80 -8.44
CA ARG A 173 13.17 -7.47 -9.72
C ARG A 173 12.21 -8.64 -9.99
N ALA A 174 10.94 -8.55 -9.56
CA ALA A 174 9.97 -9.62 -9.79
C ALA A 174 9.52 -9.75 -11.25
N ASP A 175 9.79 -8.74 -12.08
CA ASP A 175 9.56 -8.72 -13.54
C ASP A 175 10.64 -9.39 -14.36
N GLU A 176 11.79 -9.72 -13.77
CA GLU A 176 12.85 -10.44 -14.47
C GLU A 176 12.54 -11.94 -14.60
N ARG A 177 13.11 -12.59 -15.63
CA ARG A 177 12.96 -14.04 -15.82
C ARG A 177 13.62 -14.84 -14.70
N ASP A 178 14.79 -14.39 -14.24
CA ASP A 178 15.46 -14.99 -13.08
C ASP A 178 14.82 -14.48 -11.79
N LYS A 179 14.06 -15.34 -11.13
CA LYS A 179 13.34 -15.04 -9.89
C LYS A 179 14.20 -15.21 -8.62
N THR A 180 15.48 -15.54 -8.73
CA THR A 180 16.37 -15.79 -7.58
C THR A 180 16.34 -14.63 -6.59
N SER A 181 16.47 -13.39 -7.08
CA SER A 181 16.41 -12.19 -6.24
C SER A 181 15.04 -12.00 -5.56
N ALA A 182 13.96 -12.23 -6.30
CA ALA A 182 12.61 -12.09 -5.76
C ALA A 182 12.28 -13.17 -4.72
N HIS A 183 12.70 -14.43 -4.94
CA HIS A 183 12.57 -15.49 -3.95
C HIS A 183 13.38 -15.17 -2.69
N HIS A 184 14.62 -14.71 -2.83
CA HIS A 184 15.41 -14.28 -1.66
C HIS A 184 14.70 -13.16 -0.86
N GLN A 185 14.11 -12.17 -1.55
CA GLN A 185 13.33 -11.12 -0.88
C GLN A 185 12.10 -11.69 -0.16
N MET A 186 11.44 -12.70 -0.73
CA MET A 186 10.31 -13.38 -0.10
C MET A 186 10.74 -14.16 1.15
N ASP A 187 11.89 -14.86 1.08
CA ASP A 187 12.45 -15.58 2.23
C ASP A 187 12.82 -14.62 3.37
N GLU A 188 13.46 -13.49 3.05
CA GLU A 188 13.76 -12.45 4.03
C GLU A 188 12.48 -11.81 4.60
N PHE A 189 11.44 -11.65 3.80
CA PHE A 189 10.16 -11.14 4.29
C PHE A 189 9.52 -12.12 5.28
N ASN A 190 9.47 -13.41 4.96
CA ASN A 190 8.99 -14.46 5.86
C ASN A 190 9.82 -14.50 7.15
N ARG A 191 11.14 -14.35 7.05
CA ARG A 191 12.03 -14.26 8.20
C ARG A 191 11.69 -13.07 9.09
N MET A 192 11.41 -11.89 8.52
CA MET A 192 11.02 -10.71 9.31
C MET A 192 9.71 -10.95 10.06
N ILE A 193 8.71 -11.56 9.41
CA ILE A 193 7.43 -11.92 10.03
C ILE A 193 7.66 -12.85 11.24
N GLU A 194 8.49 -13.90 11.08
CA GLU A 194 8.80 -14.83 12.18
C GLU A 194 9.59 -14.15 13.31
N LEU A 195 10.49 -13.21 13.01
CA LEU A 195 11.19 -12.43 14.02
C LEU A 195 10.22 -11.55 14.81
N CYS A 196 9.29 -10.86 14.14
CA CYS A 196 8.25 -10.07 14.82
C CYS A 196 7.36 -10.95 15.70
N LYS A 197 6.96 -12.13 15.21
CA LYS A 197 6.16 -13.09 15.98
C LYS A 197 6.87 -13.57 17.24
N LYS A 198 8.18 -13.79 17.21
CA LYS A 198 8.98 -14.13 18.41
C LYS A 198 8.98 -13.01 19.45
N GLU A 199 8.89 -11.74 19.00
CA GLU A 199 8.75 -10.57 19.88
C GLU A 199 7.29 -10.30 20.28
N GLY A 200 6.35 -11.22 19.96
CA GLY A 200 4.95 -11.13 20.35
C GLY A 200 4.07 -10.26 19.43
N VAL A 201 4.57 -9.87 18.25
CA VAL A 201 3.82 -9.03 17.29
C VAL A 201 3.31 -9.87 16.14
N THR A 202 2.02 -9.74 15.84
CA THR A 202 1.35 -10.32 14.68
C THR A 202 0.63 -9.23 13.89
N PHE A 203 0.38 -9.50 12.62
CA PHE A 203 -0.29 -8.58 11.70
C PHE A 203 -1.53 -9.25 11.11
N SER A 204 -2.56 -8.47 10.86
CA SER A 204 -3.75 -8.96 10.16
C SER A 204 -3.47 -9.25 8.68
N TYR A 205 -2.53 -8.51 8.08
CA TYR A 205 -2.24 -8.61 6.65
C TYR A 205 -0.75 -8.59 6.35
N HIS A 206 -0.34 -9.49 5.44
CA HIS A 206 1.01 -9.59 4.90
C HIS A 206 0.95 -9.36 3.40
N HIS A 207 1.83 -8.50 2.85
CA HIS A 207 1.83 -8.24 1.42
C HIS A 207 3.22 -7.91 0.84
N CYS A 208 3.64 -8.67 -0.18
CA CYS A 208 4.90 -8.45 -0.89
C CYS A 208 4.71 -8.25 -2.41
N SER A 209 3.73 -8.93 -3.03
CA SER A 209 3.52 -8.88 -4.48
C SER A 209 3.18 -7.48 -4.99
N ASN A 210 3.95 -7.05 -5.99
CA ASN A 210 3.60 -5.97 -6.93
C ASN A 210 2.94 -6.59 -8.18
N SER A 211 2.75 -5.83 -9.26
CA SER A 211 2.14 -6.33 -10.49
C SER A 211 2.82 -7.59 -11.03
N ALA A 212 4.15 -7.60 -11.11
CA ALA A 212 4.90 -8.75 -11.58
C ALA A 212 4.76 -9.95 -10.62
N GLY A 213 4.80 -9.71 -9.31
CA GLY A 213 4.56 -10.76 -8.31
C GLY A 213 3.17 -11.38 -8.43
N ILE A 214 2.12 -10.59 -8.71
CA ILE A 214 0.76 -11.10 -8.91
C ILE A 214 0.72 -12.16 -10.00
N VAL A 215 1.36 -11.89 -11.13
CA VAL A 215 1.27 -12.73 -12.34
C VAL A 215 2.28 -13.86 -12.32
N ASP A 216 3.53 -13.57 -11.96
CA ASP A 216 4.66 -14.49 -12.15
C ASP A 216 5.08 -15.27 -10.89
N MET A 217 4.56 -14.88 -9.71
CA MET A 217 4.94 -15.49 -8.42
C MET A 217 3.69 -15.75 -7.55
N PRO A 218 2.81 -16.69 -7.95
CA PRO A 218 1.58 -16.99 -7.21
C PRO A 218 1.82 -17.35 -5.74
N GLU A 219 2.98 -17.94 -5.42
CA GLU A 219 3.40 -18.28 -4.07
C GLU A 219 3.65 -17.05 -3.18
N ALA A 220 3.92 -15.88 -3.78
CA ALA A 220 4.11 -14.61 -3.09
C ALA A 220 2.80 -13.82 -2.89
N ASN A 221 1.68 -14.29 -3.44
CA ASN A 221 0.36 -13.68 -3.24
C ASN A 221 -0.19 -14.10 -1.88
N MET A 222 0.12 -13.30 -0.86
CA MET A 222 -0.28 -13.49 0.54
C MET A 222 -1.70 -12.96 0.78
N ASP A 223 -1.94 -12.30 1.92
CA ASP A 223 -3.27 -11.79 2.28
C ASP A 223 -3.74 -10.66 1.35
N ILE A 224 -2.81 -9.80 0.92
CA ILE A 224 -3.07 -8.70 0.01
C ILE A 224 -1.99 -8.62 -1.07
N VAL A 225 -2.39 -8.26 -2.28
CA VAL A 225 -1.47 -7.92 -3.38
C VAL A 225 -1.63 -6.45 -3.78
N ARG A 226 -0.61 -5.86 -4.43
CA ARG A 226 -0.64 -4.45 -4.83
C ARG A 226 -0.57 -4.33 -6.36
N ALA A 227 -1.76 -4.21 -6.98
CA ALA A 227 -1.92 -4.03 -8.41
C ALA A 227 -1.52 -2.60 -8.82
N GLY A 228 -0.42 -2.47 -9.52
CA GLY A 228 0.11 -1.20 -10.02
C GLY A 228 -0.02 -1.12 -11.54
N ILE A 229 1.09 -1.27 -12.24
CA ILE A 229 1.18 -1.06 -13.69
C ILE A 229 0.20 -1.94 -14.49
N THR A 230 -0.09 -3.16 -14.03
CA THR A 230 -1.06 -4.07 -14.66
C THR A 230 -2.48 -3.54 -14.63
N LEU A 231 -2.85 -2.73 -13.62
CA LEU A 231 -4.16 -2.07 -13.56
C LEU A 231 -4.41 -1.19 -14.80
N TYR A 232 -3.35 -0.64 -15.37
CA TYR A 232 -3.39 0.26 -16.53
C TYR A 232 -3.17 -0.45 -17.86
N GLY A 233 -3.15 -1.80 -17.86
CA GLY A 233 -2.93 -2.61 -19.06
C GLY A 233 -1.49 -2.61 -19.56
N LEU A 234 -0.54 -2.26 -18.70
CA LEU A 234 0.90 -2.30 -19.00
C LEU A 234 1.53 -3.54 -18.35
N TRP A 235 2.49 -4.14 -19.11
CA TRP A 235 3.23 -5.32 -18.69
C TRP A 235 4.71 -5.19 -19.06
#